data_4a05b25776d3b9a5d8d63c3401863c72
#
_entry.id   4a05b25776d3b9a5d8d63c3401863c72
#
_cell.length_a   1.000
_cell.length_b   1.000
_cell.length_c   1.000
_cell.angle_alpha   90.00
_cell.angle_beta   90.00
_cell.angle_gamma   90.00
#
_symmetry.space_group_name_H-M   'P 1'
#
loop_
_entity.id
_entity.type
_entity.pdbx_description
1 polymer ?
#
loop_
_entity_poly.entity_id
_entity_poly.type
_entity_poly.pdbx_seq_one_letter_code
_entity_poly.pdbx_strand_id
1 'polypeptide(L)'
;MSSEEEKNMALVRRFFEAQANADLDTLEELLAPDFVDHSSFADQEPGREGYKQQVAEQIAALSEVRCIIEDQLAKGEKVVTRITWRSIHDRGQYFGLMPRGKEVEVTSMAMHRIVGGKIVEEWSEGSGSAEVAQGHLEQEMRERERVEQDLRVARRIQQAHFPRRYLNWRVGRSLPTTSQLGR
;
A
#
# COMPACT_ATOMS: atom_id res chain seq x y z
N MET A 1 22.81 26.09 -10.65
CA MET A 1 21.84 25.78 -9.59
C MET A 1 21.66 27.05 -8.76
N SER A 2 20.45 27.43 -8.43
CA SER A 2 20.20 28.61 -7.61
C SER A 2 20.39 28.29 -6.12
N SER A 3 20.66 29.31 -5.28
CA SER A 3 20.74 29.13 -3.83
C SER A 3 19.45 28.54 -3.22
N GLU A 4 18.29 28.81 -3.83
CA GLU A 4 17.00 28.25 -3.42
C GLU A 4 16.90 26.77 -3.76
N GLU A 5 17.32 26.36 -4.95
CA GLU A 5 17.35 24.95 -5.34
C GLU A 5 18.28 24.13 -4.44
N GLU A 6 19.43 24.68 -4.01
CA GLU A 6 20.33 24.05 -3.03
C GLU A 6 19.68 23.85 -1.68
N LYS A 7 18.96 24.85 -1.17
CA LYS A 7 18.20 24.77 0.08
C LYS A 7 17.09 23.72 -0.01
N ASN A 8 16.35 23.68 -1.11
CA ASN A 8 15.30 22.70 -1.33
C ASN A 8 15.85 21.28 -1.36
N MET A 9 17.00 21.06 -2.02
CA MET A 9 17.68 19.75 -1.99
C MET A 9 18.14 19.37 -0.57
N ALA A 10 18.70 20.30 0.19
CA ALA A 10 19.09 20.07 1.57
C ALA A 10 17.90 19.73 2.48
N LEU A 11 16.76 20.41 2.27
CA LEU A 11 15.52 20.12 2.99
C LEU A 11 15.04 18.70 2.71
N VAL A 12 15.03 18.27 1.46
CA VAL A 12 14.62 16.90 1.07
C VAL A 12 15.58 15.84 1.61
N ARG A 13 16.90 16.12 1.70
CA ARG A 13 17.83 15.19 2.36
C ARG A 13 17.50 15.01 3.83
N ARG A 14 17.23 16.10 4.53
CA ARG A 14 16.85 16.11 5.94
C ARG A 14 15.52 15.37 6.16
N PHE A 15 14.59 15.45 5.21
CA PHE A 15 13.34 14.69 5.22
C PHE A 15 13.59 13.18 5.14
N PHE A 16 14.41 12.69 4.22
CA PHE A 16 14.72 11.25 4.13
C PHE A 16 15.51 10.75 5.34
N GLU A 17 16.38 11.57 5.91
CA GLU A 17 17.10 11.24 7.15
C GLU A 17 16.13 11.11 8.32
N ALA A 18 15.20 12.03 8.49
CA ALA A 18 14.16 11.99 9.51
C ALA A 18 13.27 10.76 9.36
N GLN A 19 12.89 10.41 8.13
CA GLN A 19 12.10 9.23 7.83
C GLN A 19 12.85 7.94 8.21
N ALA A 20 14.14 7.81 7.85
CA ALA A 20 14.94 6.63 8.17
C ALA A 20 15.11 6.42 9.68
N ASN A 21 15.10 7.49 10.46
CA ASN A 21 15.27 7.47 11.91
C ASN A 21 13.95 7.51 12.70
N ALA A 22 12.80 7.54 12.04
CA ALA A 22 11.48 7.80 12.63
C ALA A 22 11.46 9.08 13.49
N ASP A 23 12.19 10.11 13.07
CA ASP A 23 12.17 11.42 13.70
C ASP A 23 10.91 12.19 13.29
N LEU A 24 9.82 11.87 13.99
CA LEU A 24 8.49 12.40 13.68
C LEU A 24 8.38 13.90 13.97
N ASP A 25 9.19 14.44 14.87
CA ASP A 25 9.24 15.88 15.18
C ASP A 25 9.87 16.64 14.00
N THR A 26 10.97 16.14 13.48
CA THR A 26 11.57 16.72 12.26
C THR A 26 10.65 16.57 11.05
N LEU A 27 9.96 15.46 10.87
CA LEU A 27 8.95 15.33 9.81
C LEU A 27 7.83 16.36 9.94
N GLU A 28 7.35 16.62 11.16
CA GLU A 28 6.36 17.65 11.43
C GLU A 28 6.86 19.07 11.10
N GLU A 29 8.14 19.33 11.40
CA GLU A 29 8.78 20.60 11.04
C GLU A 29 8.89 20.78 9.52
N LEU A 30 9.22 19.72 8.78
CA LEU A 30 9.50 19.80 7.33
C LEU A 30 8.26 19.73 6.45
N LEU A 31 7.21 19.03 6.89
CA LEU A 31 5.97 18.88 6.14
C LEU A 31 5.00 20.05 6.40
N ALA A 32 4.27 20.46 5.39
CA ALA A 32 3.18 21.40 5.55
C ALA A 32 2.00 20.74 6.29
N PRO A 33 1.18 21.49 7.05
CA PRO A 33 -0.01 20.91 7.71
C PRO A 33 -0.99 20.23 6.73
N ASP A 34 -1.10 20.78 5.53
CA ASP A 34 -1.93 20.34 4.42
C ASP A 34 -1.14 19.54 3.36
N PHE A 35 -0.07 18.89 3.79
CA PHE A 35 0.76 18.04 2.94
C PHE A 35 -0.06 16.96 2.22
N VAL A 36 0.23 16.75 0.94
CA VAL A 36 -0.42 15.73 0.11
C VAL A 36 0.61 14.71 -0.37
N ASP A 37 0.41 13.46 0.04
CA ASP A 37 1.10 12.32 -0.52
C ASP A 37 0.26 11.71 -1.64
N HIS A 38 0.71 11.85 -2.90
CA HIS A 38 0.03 11.32 -4.08
C HIS A 38 0.27 9.82 -4.31
N SER A 39 1.16 9.23 -3.53
CA SER A 39 1.51 7.81 -3.60
C SER A 39 1.09 7.05 -2.34
N SER A 40 0.21 7.66 -1.53
CA SER A 40 -0.31 7.07 -0.29
C SER A 40 -1.01 5.73 -0.52
N PHE A 41 -0.93 4.86 0.47
CA PHE A 41 -1.68 3.60 0.46
C PHE A 41 -3.18 3.86 0.69
N ALA A 42 -4.01 2.92 0.20
CA ALA A 42 -5.46 3.06 0.23
C ALA A 42 -6.05 3.30 1.63
N ASP A 43 -5.38 2.77 2.66
CA ASP A 43 -5.82 2.87 4.07
C ASP A 43 -5.06 3.93 4.87
N GLN A 44 -4.20 4.72 4.23
CA GLN A 44 -3.44 5.79 4.89
C GLN A 44 -4.34 7.00 5.11
N GLU A 45 -4.36 7.50 6.35
CA GLU A 45 -5.01 8.78 6.66
C GLU A 45 -4.34 9.93 5.88
N PRO A 46 -5.11 10.87 5.33
CA PRO A 46 -4.56 11.96 4.55
C PRO A 46 -3.74 12.95 5.38
N GLY A 47 -2.85 13.67 4.71
CA GLY A 47 -2.08 14.75 5.30
C GLY A 47 -0.86 14.30 6.09
N ARG A 48 -0.23 15.29 6.73
CA ARG A 48 1.02 15.11 7.48
C ARG A 48 0.93 14.06 8.59
N GLU A 49 -0.18 14.02 9.33
CA GLU A 49 -0.32 13.10 10.47
C GLU A 49 -0.43 11.64 9.99
N GLY A 50 -1.18 11.39 8.91
CA GLY A 50 -1.25 10.06 8.32
C GLY A 50 0.10 9.60 7.79
N TYR A 51 0.87 10.48 7.17
CA TYR A 51 2.23 10.19 6.73
C TYR A 51 3.17 9.84 7.89
N LYS A 52 3.14 10.62 8.98
CA LYS A 52 3.93 10.34 10.20
C LYS A 52 3.58 8.99 10.81
N GLN A 53 2.30 8.65 10.87
CA GLN A 53 1.85 7.35 11.36
C GLN A 53 2.39 6.21 10.48
N GLN A 54 2.29 6.33 9.17
CA GLN A 54 2.83 5.35 8.23
C GLN A 54 4.34 5.14 8.42
N VAL A 55 5.13 6.21 8.55
CA VAL A 55 6.57 6.12 8.81
C VAL A 55 6.84 5.39 10.13
N ALA A 56 6.11 5.70 11.20
CA ALA A 56 6.27 5.03 12.48
C ALA A 56 5.97 3.52 12.39
N GLU A 57 4.92 3.12 11.68
CA GLU A 57 4.56 1.73 11.46
C GLU A 57 5.62 0.98 10.63
N GLN A 58 6.15 1.60 9.58
CA GLN A 58 7.22 1.02 8.77
C GLN A 58 8.48 0.76 9.59
N ILE A 59 8.93 1.76 10.33
CA ILE A 59 10.15 1.65 11.14
C ILE A 59 9.96 0.68 12.32
N ALA A 60 8.75 0.56 12.87
CA ALA A 60 8.45 -0.42 13.91
C ALA A 60 8.58 -1.88 13.42
N ALA A 61 8.37 -2.13 12.12
CA ALA A 61 8.46 -3.45 11.52
C ALA A 61 9.88 -3.83 11.07
N LEU A 62 10.76 -2.85 10.94
CA LEU A 62 12.08 -2.98 10.32
C LEU A 62 13.21 -2.65 11.30
N SER A 63 14.38 -3.22 11.09
CA SER A 63 15.64 -2.80 11.72
C SER A 63 16.67 -2.36 10.69
N GLU A 64 17.72 -1.68 11.15
CA GLU A 64 18.82 -1.19 10.32
C GLU A 64 18.40 -0.37 9.10
N VAL A 65 17.34 0.43 9.26
CA VAL A 65 16.80 1.23 8.16
C VAL A 65 17.80 2.30 7.74
N ARG A 66 18.09 2.34 6.45
CA ARG A 66 19.00 3.31 5.83
C ARG A 66 18.39 3.81 4.52
N CYS A 67 18.45 5.13 4.31
CA CYS A 67 18.15 5.76 3.04
C CYS A 67 19.44 6.23 2.38
N ILE A 68 19.70 5.77 1.17
CA ILE A 68 20.84 6.17 0.37
C ILE A 68 20.32 7.05 -0.75
N ILE A 69 20.71 8.32 -0.75
CA ILE A 69 20.41 9.24 -1.84
C ILE A 69 21.45 9.02 -2.93
N GLU A 70 21.00 8.47 -4.04
CA GLU A 70 21.85 8.15 -5.20
C GLU A 70 22.09 9.38 -6.07
N ASP A 71 21.01 10.16 -6.29
CA ASP A 71 21.05 11.35 -7.13
C ASP A 71 19.93 12.31 -6.78
N GLN A 72 20.15 13.62 -7.00
CA GLN A 72 19.17 14.67 -6.78
C GLN A 72 19.23 15.75 -7.86
N LEU A 73 18.08 16.16 -8.34
CA LEU A 73 17.91 17.28 -9.25
C LEU A 73 16.86 18.25 -8.69
N ALA A 74 17.11 19.55 -8.78
CA ALA A 74 16.16 20.56 -8.39
C ALA A 74 15.88 21.54 -9.54
N LYS A 75 14.61 21.96 -9.65
CA LYS A 75 14.18 23.02 -10.56
C LYS A 75 13.06 23.82 -9.92
N GLY A 76 13.38 25.05 -9.53
CA GLY A 76 12.43 25.92 -8.81
C GLY A 76 11.97 25.27 -7.49
N GLU A 77 10.67 25.10 -7.34
CA GLU A 77 10.05 24.49 -6.15
C GLU A 77 10.16 22.97 -6.10
N LYS A 78 10.62 22.30 -7.16
CA LYS A 78 10.60 20.83 -7.27
C LYS A 78 11.99 20.24 -7.09
N VAL A 79 12.04 19.16 -6.32
CA VAL A 79 13.22 18.31 -6.14
C VAL A 79 12.86 16.90 -6.51
N VAL A 80 13.63 16.30 -7.42
CA VAL A 80 13.52 14.87 -7.75
C VAL A 80 14.73 14.18 -7.14
N THR A 81 14.49 13.08 -6.45
CA THR A 81 15.52 12.30 -5.76
C THR A 81 15.40 10.83 -6.12
N ARG A 82 16.49 10.22 -6.55
CA ARG A 82 16.60 8.76 -6.68
C ARG A 82 17.22 8.21 -5.41
N ILE A 83 16.55 7.25 -4.77
CA ILE A 83 16.92 6.71 -3.47
C ILE A 83 16.91 5.19 -3.48
N THR A 84 17.74 4.63 -2.58
CA THR A 84 17.73 3.20 -2.24
C THR A 84 17.51 3.08 -0.74
N TRP A 85 16.42 2.41 -0.35
CA TRP A 85 16.14 2.02 1.02
C TRP A 85 16.72 0.64 1.28
N ARG A 86 17.42 0.47 2.41
CA ARG A 86 17.88 -0.83 2.91
C ARG A 86 17.44 -1.00 4.35
N SER A 87 16.97 -2.19 4.68
CA SER A 87 16.53 -2.53 6.04
C SER A 87 16.53 -4.03 6.24
N ILE A 88 16.33 -4.48 7.48
CA ILE A 88 16.05 -5.88 7.80
C ILE A 88 14.61 -5.99 8.27
N HIS A 89 13.82 -6.87 7.64
CA HIS A 89 12.46 -7.15 8.06
C HIS A 89 12.45 -8.24 9.13
N ASP A 90 12.53 -7.84 10.41
CA ASP A 90 12.74 -8.75 11.54
C ASP A 90 11.85 -8.48 12.77
N ARG A 91 11.02 -7.42 12.78
CA ARG A 91 10.29 -7.01 13.98
C ARG A 91 8.81 -7.21 13.88
N GLY A 92 8.13 -6.55 12.95
CA GLY A 92 6.69 -6.53 12.81
C GLY A 92 6.20 -6.91 11.43
N GLN A 93 4.90 -6.93 11.26
CA GLN A 93 4.29 -7.11 9.94
C GLN A 93 4.56 -5.87 9.09
N TYR A 94 5.00 -6.08 7.83
CA TYR A 94 5.29 -5.03 6.87
C TYR A 94 4.56 -5.34 5.55
N PHE A 95 3.67 -4.47 5.12
CA PHE A 95 2.78 -4.71 3.96
C PHE A 95 2.08 -6.08 3.98
N GLY A 96 1.58 -6.48 5.14
CA GLY A 96 0.94 -7.78 5.29
C GLY A 96 1.89 -8.97 5.39
N LEU A 97 3.18 -8.78 5.19
CA LEU A 97 4.19 -9.84 5.27
C LEU A 97 4.71 -10.01 6.69
N MET A 98 4.85 -11.25 7.12
CA MET A 98 5.46 -11.59 8.40
C MET A 98 6.98 -11.44 8.34
N PRO A 99 7.63 -11.03 9.46
CA PRO A 99 9.08 -10.85 9.50
C PRO A 99 9.81 -12.17 9.22
N ARG A 100 10.88 -12.08 8.42
CA ARG A 100 11.72 -13.24 8.03
C ARG A 100 13.19 -13.05 8.37
N GLY A 101 13.58 -11.94 8.99
CA GLY A 101 14.98 -11.60 9.29
C GLY A 101 15.84 -11.40 8.03
N LYS A 102 15.22 -11.03 6.93
CA LYS A 102 15.91 -10.85 5.65
C LYS A 102 16.11 -9.38 5.34
N GLU A 103 17.19 -9.10 4.61
CA GLU A 103 17.45 -7.78 4.04
C GLU A 103 16.39 -7.46 2.98
N VAL A 104 15.85 -6.26 3.06
CA VAL A 104 14.91 -5.68 2.10
C VAL A 104 15.59 -4.49 1.45
N GLU A 105 15.62 -4.48 0.13
CA GLU A 105 16.09 -3.34 -0.65
C GLU A 105 14.96 -2.84 -1.54
N VAL A 106 14.68 -1.54 -1.47
CA VAL A 106 13.67 -0.86 -2.29
C VAL A 106 14.33 0.34 -2.96
N THR A 107 14.27 0.39 -4.28
CA THR A 107 14.69 1.57 -5.04
C THR A 107 13.47 2.40 -5.40
N SER A 108 13.56 3.71 -5.26
CA SER A 108 12.48 4.58 -5.68
C SER A 108 12.97 5.91 -6.25
N MET A 109 12.09 6.56 -6.98
CA MET A 109 12.23 7.93 -7.42
C MET A 109 11.09 8.74 -6.81
N ALA A 110 11.44 9.76 -6.03
CA ALA A 110 10.49 10.64 -5.38
C ALA A 110 10.64 12.06 -5.91
N MET A 111 9.52 12.74 -6.10
CA MET A 111 9.46 14.15 -6.43
C MET A 111 8.73 14.89 -5.32
N HIS A 112 9.36 15.93 -4.77
CA HIS A 112 8.79 16.78 -3.75
C HIS A 112 8.58 18.19 -4.31
N ARG A 113 7.48 18.82 -3.94
CA ARG A 113 7.27 20.26 -4.14
C ARG A 113 7.41 21.01 -2.82
N ILE A 114 8.25 22.04 -2.83
CA ILE A 114 8.61 22.83 -1.65
C ILE A 114 8.07 24.25 -1.82
N VAL A 115 7.31 24.72 -0.84
CA VAL A 115 6.78 26.10 -0.79
C VAL A 115 7.02 26.67 0.60
N GLY A 116 7.62 27.86 0.66
CA GLY A 116 7.87 28.53 1.93
C GLY A 116 8.74 27.73 2.92
N GLY A 117 9.66 26.88 2.40
CA GLY A 117 10.54 26.05 3.22
C GLY A 117 9.84 24.82 3.82
N LYS A 118 8.70 24.40 3.29
CA LYS A 118 7.94 23.21 3.66
C LYS A 118 7.69 22.33 2.45
N ILE A 119 7.70 21.01 2.63
CA ILE A 119 7.22 20.05 1.63
C ILE A 119 5.69 20.09 1.65
N VAL A 120 5.08 20.42 0.52
CA VAL A 120 3.62 20.51 0.38
C VAL A 120 3.05 19.32 -0.38
N GLU A 121 3.83 18.69 -1.25
CA GLU A 121 3.41 17.50 -2.02
C GLU A 121 4.56 16.54 -2.25
N GLU A 122 4.22 15.25 -2.30
CA GLU A 122 5.11 14.17 -2.69
C GLU A 122 4.45 13.26 -3.73
N TRP A 123 5.24 12.81 -4.70
CA TRP A 123 4.96 11.72 -5.63
C TRP A 123 6.13 10.76 -5.55
N SER A 124 5.86 9.47 -5.38
CA SER A 124 6.91 8.45 -5.38
C SER A 124 6.52 7.24 -6.20
N GLU A 125 7.50 6.70 -6.92
CA GLU A 125 7.37 5.45 -7.64
C GLU A 125 8.58 4.59 -7.29
N GLY A 126 8.34 3.34 -6.91
CA GLY A 126 9.41 2.46 -6.49
C GLY A 126 9.21 1.02 -6.91
N SER A 127 10.32 0.31 -6.99
CA SER A 127 10.33 -1.14 -7.16
C SER A 127 10.85 -1.77 -5.88
N GLY A 128 10.03 -2.59 -5.24
CA GLY A 128 10.47 -3.43 -4.13
C GLY A 128 11.47 -4.48 -4.59
N SER A 129 12.30 -4.98 -3.66
CA SER A 129 13.13 -6.15 -3.93
C SER A 129 12.25 -7.32 -4.39
N ALA A 130 12.84 -8.25 -5.14
CA ALA A 130 12.16 -9.48 -5.57
C ALA A 130 11.48 -10.21 -4.38
N GLU A 131 11.98 -10.06 -3.16
CA GLU A 131 11.40 -10.63 -1.95
C GLU A 131 10.08 -9.97 -1.52
N VAL A 132 9.94 -8.65 -1.65
CA VAL A 132 8.66 -7.96 -1.38
C VAL A 132 7.63 -8.37 -2.43
N ALA A 133 8.01 -8.39 -3.71
CA ALA A 133 7.15 -8.84 -4.80
C ALA A 133 6.75 -10.31 -4.66
N GLN A 134 7.69 -11.19 -4.30
CA GLN A 134 7.46 -12.60 -4.07
C GLN A 134 6.58 -12.83 -2.83
N GLY A 135 6.80 -12.06 -1.76
CA GLY A 135 6.00 -12.12 -0.55
C GLY A 135 4.53 -11.78 -0.81
N HIS A 136 4.24 -10.73 -1.58
CA HIS A 136 2.88 -10.40 -2.00
C HIS A 136 2.24 -11.52 -2.82
N LEU A 137 2.96 -12.08 -3.79
CA LEU A 137 2.46 -13.18 -4.61
C LEU A 137 2.14 -14.43 -3.76
N GLU A 138 3.02 -14.81 -2.84
CA GLU A 138 2.78 -15.92 -1.91
C GLU A 138 1.57 -15.66 -1.00
N GLN A 139 1.36 -14.44 -0.55
CA GLN A 139 0.22 -14.07 0.28
C GLN A 139 -1.09 -14.15 -0.51
N GLU A 140 -1.14 -13.62 -1.72
CA GLU A 140 -2.30 -13.75 -2.60
C GLU A 140 -2.64 -15.21 -2.91
N MET A 141 -1.63 -16.05 -3.15
CA MET A 141 -1.82 -17.49 -3.38
C MET A 141 -2.44 -18.17 -2.14
N ARG A 142 -1.93 -17.89 -0.93
CA ARG A 142 -2.48 -18.44 0.32
C ARG A 142 -3.91 -18.00 0.57
N GLU A 143 -4.23 -16.73 0.28
CA GLU A 143 -5.59 -16.20 0.41
C GLU A 143 -6.54 -16.90 -0.56
N ARG A 144 -6.15 -17.09 -1.82
CA ARG A 144 -6.91 -17.83 -2.81
C ARG A 144 -7.15 -19.28 -2.39
N GLU A 145 -6.11 -19.99 -1.91
CA GLU A 145 -6.22 -21.35 -1.40
C GLU A 145 -7.19 -21.45 -0.21
N ARG A 146 -7.14 -20.47 0.72
CA ARG A 146 -8.04 -20.40 1.86
C ARG A 146 -9.49 -20.23 1.41
N VAL A 147 -9.75 -19.27 0.50
CA VAL A 147 -11.09 -19.03 -0.06
C VAL A 147 -11.61 -20.28 -0.79
N GLU A 148 -10.78 -20.95 -1.58
CA GLU A 148 -11.17 -22.22 -2.22
C GLU A 148 -11.51 -23.32 -1.21
N GLN A 149 -10.74 -23.43 -0.13
CA GLN A 149 -11.00 -24.40 0.94
C GLN A 149 -12.33 -24.10 1.65
N ASP A 150 -12.59 -22.85 1.98
CA ASP A 150 -13.84 -22.41 2.60
C ASP A 150 -15.04 -22.69 1.69
N LEU A 151 -14.91 -22.44 0.39
CA LEU A 151 -15.94 -22.79 -0.60
C LEU A 151 -16.18 -24.29 -0.73
N ARG A 152 -15.13 -25.12 -0.62
CA ARG A 152 -15.29 -26.60 -0.60
C ARG A 152 -16.04 -27.05 0.63
N VAL A 153 -15.72 -26.48 1.80
CA VAL A 153 -16.42 -26.77 3.06
C VAL A 153 -17.89 -26.35 2.96
N ALA A 154 -18.16 -25.11 2.50
CA ALA A 154 -19.51 -24.61 2.32
C ALA A 154 -20.34 -25.50 1.37
N ARG A 155 -19.78 -25.95 0.24
CA ARG A 155 -20.43 -26.88 -0.68
C ARG A 155 -20.74 -28.24 -0.04
N ARG A 156 -19.83 -28.78 0.80
CA ARG A 156 -20.08 -30.04 1.54
C ARG A 156 -21.21 -29.87 2.53
N ILE A 157 -21.24 -28.75 3.27
CA ILE A 157 -22.32 -28.44 4.22
C ILE A 157 -23.66 -28.32 3.47
N GLN A 158 -23.73 -27.62 2.35
CA GLN A 158 -24.94 -27.52 1.55
C GLN A 158 -25.41 -28.91 1.05
N GLN A 159 -24.49 -29.76 0.58
CA GLN A 159 -24.83 -31.10 0.10
C GLN A 159 -25.32 -32.02 1.23
N ALA A 160 -24.77 -31.85 2.44
CA ALA A 160 -25.16 -32.64 3.61
C ALA A 160 -26.51 -32.22 4.20
N HIS A 161 -26.84 -30.93 4.16
CA HIS A 161 -28.09 -30.38 4.74
C HIS A 161 -29.27 -30.28 3.78
N PHE A 162 -29.03 -30.36 2.45
CA PHE A 162 -30.07 -30.41 1.44
C PHE A 162 -29.98 -31.75 0.65
N PRO A 163 -30.55 -32.83 1.17
CA PRO A 163 -30.63 -34.08 0.41
C PRO A 163 -31.44 -33.82 -0.87
N ARG A 164 -31.02 -34.41 -1.96
CA ARG A 164 -31.52 -34.26 -3.35
C ARG A 164 -33.05 -34.35 -3.56
N ARG A 165 -33.83 -34.58 -2.52
CA ARG A 165 -35.28 -34.67 -2.56
C ARG A 165 -36.02 -33.35 -2.90
N TYR A 166 -35.37 -32.20 -2.83
CA TYR A 166 -35.99 -30.89 -3.08
C TYR A 166 -35.68 -30.28 -4.46
N LEU A 167 -34.84 -30.92 -5.26
CA LEU A 167 -34.50 -30.41 -6.61
C LEU A 167 -35.41 -30.92 -7.73
N ASN A 168 -36.49 -31.68 -7.44
CA ASN A 168 -37.52 -32.06 -8.41
C ASN A 168 -38.73 -31.12 -8.35
N TRP A 169 -38.54 -29.81 -8.41
CA TRP A 169 -39.59 -28.92 -8.86
C TRP A 169 -39.63 -28.97 -10.38
N ARG A 170 -40.50 -29.87 -10.90
CA ARG A 170 -40.87 -29.86 -12.29
C ARG A 170 -41.46 -28.50 -12.63
N VAL A 171 -40.76 -27.70 -13.39
CA VAL A 171 -41.35 -26.70 -14.26
C VAL A 171 -42.15 -27.48 -15.31
N GLY A 172 -43.42 -27.61 -15.08
CA GLY A 172 -44.28 -28.33 -16.00
C GLY A 172 -45.74 -28.35 -15.53
N ARG A 173 -46.39 -27.24 -15.56
CA ARG A 173 -47.84 -27.18 -15.86
C ARG A 173 -48.10 -25.94 -16.73
N SER A 174 -48.31 -26.24 -18.00
CA SER A 174 -48.98 -25.38 -18.95
C SER A 174 -50.26 -24.77 -18.36
N LEU A 175 -50.41 -23.47 -18.47
CA LEU A 175 -51.65 -22.74 -18.23
C LEU A 175 -52.70 -23.23 -19.22
N PRO A 176 -53.95 -23.45 -18.80
CA PRO A 176 -55.02 -23.77 -19.73
C PRO A 176 -55.34 -22.51 -20.58
N THR A 177 -55.34 -22.69 -21.87
CA THR A 177 -55.83 -21.76 -22.84
C THR A 177 -57.34 -21.54 -22.66
N THR A 178 -57.70 -20.34 -22.29
CA THR A 178 -59.10 -19.87 -22.30
C THR A 178 -59.49 -19.59 -23.75
N SER A 179 -60.09 -20.55 -24.39
CA SER A 179 -60.92 -20.30 -25.57
C SER A 179 -62.34 -20.77 -25.27
N GLN A 180 -63.25 -19.91 -25.48
CA GLN A 180 -64.72 -20.01 -25.63
C GLN A 180 -65.54 -19.24 -24.59
N LEU A 181 -65.89 -18.09 -24.92
CA LEU A 181 -67.22 -17.55 -24.62
C LEU A 181 -67.74 -16.94 -25.93
N GLY A 182 -68.58 -17.75 -26.60
CA GLY A 182 -69.54 -17.29 -27.60
C GLY A 182 -70.91 -17.31 -26.96
N ARG A 183 -71.66 -16.22 -27.27
CA ARG A 183 -73.02 -15.85 -27.07
C ARG A 183 -73.35 -15.03 -25.85
#